data_87653f666e7c20ba970bbc8cf83e8972
#
_entry.id   87653f666e7c20ba970bbc8cf83e8972
#
_cell.length_a   1.000
_cell.length_b   1.000
_cell.length_c   1.000
_cell.angle_alpha   90.00
_cell.angle_beta   90.00
_cell.angle_gamma   90.00
#
_symmetry.space_group_name_H-M   'P 1'
#
loop_
_entity.id
_entity.type
_entity.pdbx_description
1 polymer ?
#
loop_
_entity_poly.entity_id
_entity_poly.type
_entity_poly.pdbx_seq_one_letter_code
_entity_poly.pdbx_strand_id
1 'polypeptide(L)'
;MQYVLGVDGGNTKTIALVASLDGRILGAGRGGCGDIYNAPAGTDWPDSASAAIGNVEYAVVSALEAAHIQATDLVTGVFSMAGADWPEDFDFLRAAMEERCFGRTIYVQNDAMGVLHAGSSDDTGVSVVCGTGAATGARPVPATKS
;
A
#
# COMPACT_ATOMS: atom_id res chain seq x y z
N MET A 1 17.79 13.72 2.89
CA MET A 1 17.74 12.42 2.20
C MET A 1 16.30 12.10 1.86
N GLN A 2 16.07 11.48 0.73
CA GLN A 2 14.73 11.22 0.21
C GLN A 2 14.55 9.73 -0.03
N TYR A 3 13.42 9.21 0.44
CA TYR A 3 13.10 7.79 0.35
C TYR A 3 11.66 7.62 -0.11
N VAL A 4 11.35 6.41 -0.55
CA VAL A 4 10.00 6.05 -0.98
C VAL A 4 9.51 4.86 -0.16
N LEU A 5 8.19 4.78 0.01
CA LEU A 5 7.53 3.71 0.73
C LEU A 5 6.58 2.99 -0.21
N GLY A 6 6.65 1.68 -0.24
CA GLY A 6 5.69 0.84 -0.94
C GLY A 6 5.01 -0.10 0.05
N VAL A 7 3.70 -0.18 0.01
CA VAL A 7 2.93 -1.02 0.91
C VAL A 7 1.97 -1.89 0.11
N ASP A 8 1.95 -3.17 0.44
CA ASP A 8 0.98 -4.13 -0.08
C ASP A 8 0.13 -4.59 1.11
N GLY A 9 -1.08 -4.04 1.21
CA GLY A 9 -2.03 -4.37 2.26
C GLY A 9 -3.01 -5.44 1.80
N GLY A 10 -2.68 -6.69 2.05
CA GLY A 10 -3.50 -7.83 1.65
C GLY A 10 -4.52 -8.24 2.69
N ASN A 11 -5.31 -9.24 2.36
CA ASN A 11 -6.33 -9.80 3.25
C ASN A 11 -5.74 -10.53 4.45
N THR A 12 -4.54 -11.06 4.31
CA THR A 12 -3.90 -11.87 5.36
C THR A 12 -2.78 -11.10 6.04
N LYS A 13 -2.03 -10.32 5.27
CA LYS A 13 -0.84 -9.64 5.77
C LYS A 13 -0.62 -8.33 5.03
N THR A 14 0.14 -7.46 5.65
CA THR A 14 0.63 -6.22 5.05
C THR A 14 2.15 -6.31 4.99
N ILE A 15 2.72 -5.95 3.84
CA ILE A 15 4.17 -5.84 3.65
C ILE A 15 4.48 -4.40 3.31
N ALA A 16 5.46 -3.82 4.00
CA ALA A 16 5.95 -2.47 3.72
C ALA A 16 7.43 -2.53 3.38
N LEU A 17 7.81 -1.78 2.37
CA LEU A 17 9.20 -1.67 1.93
C LEU A 17 9.59 -0.20 1.86
N VAL A 18 10.76 0.11 2.40
CA VAL A 18 11.36 1.45 2.29
C VAL A 18 12.56 1.33 1.35
N ALA A 19 12.63 2.22 0.39
CA ALA A 19 13.69 2.20 -0.61
C ALA A 19 14.25 3.60 -0.86
N SER A 20 15.48 3.65 -1.34
CA SER A 20 16.08 4.88 -1.85
C SER A 20 15.48 5.20 -3.22
N LEU A 21 15.72 6.43 -3.70
CA LEU A 21 15.16 6.86 -5.00
C LEU A 21 15.70 6.04 -6.18
N ASP A 22 16.86 5.42 -6.03
CA ASP A 22 17.42 4.55 -7.06
C ASP A 22 16.92 3.10 -6.98
N GLY A 23 15.97 2.83 -6.09
CA GLY A 23 15.30 1.53 -6.00
C GLY A 23 15.93 0.52 -5.07
N ARG A 24 16.93 0.91 -4.29
CA ARG A 24 17.55 -0.01 -3.34
C ARG A 24 16.68 -0.15 -2.09
N ILE A 25 16.30 -1.38 -1.76
CA ILE A 25 15.49 -1.68 -0.58
C ILE A 25 16.37 -1.51 0.67
N LEU A 26 15.91 -0.67 1.60
CA LEU A 26 16.66 -0.35 2.81
C LEU A 26 16.03 -0.94 4.06
N GLY A 27 14.75 -1.25 4.02
CA GLY A 27 14.05 -1.83 5.16
C GLY A 27 12.74 -2.45 4.73
N ALA A 28 12.30 -3.44 5.49
CA ALA A 28 11.04 -4.12 5.25
C ALA A 28 10.31 -4.31 6.57
N GLY A 29 8.98 -4.30 6.53
CA GLY A 29 8.15 -4.54 7.69
C GLY A 29 6.95 -5.38 7.31
N ARG A 30 6.39 -6.07 8.30
CA ARG A 30 5.23 -6.92 8.09
C ARG A 30 4.20 -6.65 9.19
N GLY A 31 2.94 -6.59 8.81
CA GLY A 31 1.81 -6.47 9.71
C GLY A 31 0.71 -7.43 9.33
N GLY A 32 -0.40 -7.38 10.04
CA GLY A 32 -1.56 -8.19 9.78
C GLY A 32 -2.39 -7.68 8.60
N CYS A 33 -3.62 -8.15 8.52
CA CYS A 33 -4.57 -7.81 7.45
C CYS A 33 -4.71 -6.30 7.27
N GLY A 34 -4.57 -5.84 6.05
CA GLY A 34 -4.71 -4.43 5.68
C GLY A 34 -6.04 -4.10 5.00
N ASP A 35 -6.96 -5.05 4.91
CA ASP A 35 -8.27 -4.85 4.30
C ASP A 35 -9.20 -4.16 5.30
N ILE A 36 -9.60 -2.93 4.99
CA ILE A 36 -10.41 -2.11 5.89
C ILE A 36 -11.81 -2.67 6.18
N TYR A 37 -12.25 -3.65 5.39
CA TYR A 37 -13.55 -4.29 5.59
C TYR A 37 -13.48 -5.65 6.30
N ASN A 38 -12.30 -6.26 6.38
CA ASN A 38 -12.15 -7.62 6.85
C ASN A 38 -11.16 -7.82 8.01
N ALA A 39 -10.65 -6.77 8.60
CA ALA A 39 -9.60 -6.87 9.62
C ALA A 39 -10.10 -6.45 11.01
N PRO A 40 -10.05 -7.31 12.01
CA PRO A 40 -9.87 -8.76 11.89
C PRO A 40 -11.14 -9.44 11.39
N ALA A 41 -11.04 -10.69 10.98
CA ALA A 41 -12.20 -11.43 10.47
C ALA A 41 -13.35 -11.40 11.48
N GLY A 42 -14.56 -11.12 10.99
CA GLY A 42 -15.75 -11.01 11.81
C GLY A 42 -15.98 -9.68 12.49
N THR A 43 -15.10 -8.70 12.26
CA THR A 43 -15.25 -7.35 12.78
C THR A 43 -15.89 -6.45 11.73
N ASP A 44 -16.88 -5.67 12.13
CA ASP A 44 -17.58 -4.77 11.22
C ASP A 44 -16.93 -3.40 11.17
N TRP A 45 -17.26 -2.65 10.12
CA TRP A 45 -16.91 -1.25 9.98
C TRP A 45 -17.58 -0.43 11.10
N PRO A 46 -16.92 0.57 11.74
CA PRO A 46 -15.57 1.08 11.41
C PRO A 46 -14.42 0.39 12.14
N ASP A 47 -14.69 -0.58 12.99
CA ASP A 47 -13.64 -1.24 13.79
C ASP A 47 -12.69 -2.02 12.89
N SER A 48 -13.20 -2.62 11.82
CA SER A 48 -12.35 -3.32 10.84
C SER A 48 -11.37 -2.36 10.17
N ALA A 49 -11.82 -1.14 9.86
CA ALA A 49 -10.96 -0.13 9.26
C ALA A 49 -9.86 0.31 10.23
N SER A 50 -10.20 0.55 11.49
CA SER A 50 -9.22 0.92 12.51
C SER A 50 -8.16 -0.17 12.70
N ALA A 51 -8.58 -1.42 12.73
CA ALA A 51 -7.67 -2.55 12.86
C ALA A 51 -6.74 -2.67 11.65
N ALA A 52 -7.29 -2.53 10.44
CA ALA A 52 -6.51 -2.59 9.21
C ALA A 52 -5.46 -1.49 9.15
N ILE A 53 -5.85 -0.26 9.47
CA ILE A 53 -4.93 0.87 9.49
C ILE A 53 -3.83 0.67 10.52
N GLY A 54 -4.16 0.15 11.70
CA GLY A 54 -3.17 -0.18 12.72
C GLY A 54 -2.18 -1.24 12.23
N ASN A 55 -2.64 -2.24 11.50
CA ASN A 55 -1.79 -3.27 10.92
C ASN A 55 -0.85 -2.69 9.86
N VAL A 56 -1.35 -1.79 9.02
CA VAL A 56 -0.53 -1.10 8.02
C VAL A 56 0.50 -0.22 8.71
N GLU A 57 0.09 0.54 9.70
CA GLU A 57 1.01 1.39 10.47
C GLU A 57 2.14 0.58 11.09
N TYR A 58 1.81 -0.56 11.68
CA TYR A 58 2.81 -1.45 12.29
C TYR A 58 3.85 -1.90 11.24
N ALA A 59 3.38 -2.30 10.06
CA ALA A 59 4.28 -2.72 8.99
C ALA A 59 5.19 -1.58 8.53
N VAL A 60 4.63 -0.39 8.35
CA VAL A 60 5.37 0.79 7.90
C VAL A 60 6.40 1.21 8.94
N VAL A 61 6.01 1.30 10.21
CA VAL A 61 6.93 1.68 11.28
C VAL A 61 8.07 0.68 11.39
N SER A 62 7.77 -0.62 11.28
CA SER A 62 8.79 -1.66 11.30
C SER A 62 9.78 -1.49 10.14
N ALA A 63 9.29 -1.16 8.95
CA ALA A 63 10.15 -0.92 7.79
C ALA A 63 11.04 0.32 7.97
N LEU A 64 10.47 1.39 8.52
CA LEU A 64 11.22 2.62 8.82
C LEU A 64 12.31 2.36 9.84
N GLU A 65 12.01 1.62 10.90
CA GLU A 65 12.99 1.27 11.91
C GLU A 65 14.12 0.41 11.32
N ALA A 66 13.77 -0.55 10.48
CA ALA A 66 14.78 -1.39 9.81
C ALA A 66 15.67 -0.57 8.89
N ALA A 67 15.13 0.45 8.25
CA ALA A 67 15.87 1.34 7.35
C ALA A 67 16.63 2.46 8.10
N HIS A 68 16.35 2.65 9.38
CA HIS A 68 16.92 3.73 10.20
C HIS A 68 16.59 5.12 9.64
N ILE A 69 15.36 5.31 9.17
CA ILE A 69 14.88 6.60 8.66
C ILE A 69 13.58 7.00 9.35
N GLN A 70 13.21 8.26 9.18
CA GLN A 70 11.98 8.82 9.73
C GLN A 70 10.90 8.92 8.65
N ALA A 71 9.65 8.91 9.05
CA ALA A 71 8.53 9.10 8.11
C ALA A 71 8.66 10.41 7.34
N THR A 72 9.16 11.46 7.98
CA THR A 72 9.36 12.76 7.33
C THR A 72 10.38 12.74 6.19
N ASP A 73 11.18 11.68 6.09
CA ASP A 73 12.13 11.50 4.98
C ASP A 73 11.47 10.88 3.74
N LEU A 74 10.23 10.42 3.86
CA LEU A 74 9.51 9.80 2.75
C LEU A 74 8.95 10.87 1.82
N VAL A 75 9.36 10.86 0.56
CA VAL A 75 8.80 11.78 -0.45
C VAL A 75 7.52 11.23 -1.05
N THR A 76 7.39 9.92 -1.16
CA THR A 76 6.22 9.28 -1.75
C THR A 76 5.90 8.01 -0.99
N GLY A 77 4.60 7.80 -0.74
CA GLY A 77 4.08 6.54 -0.25
C GLY A 77 3.08 5.98 -1.24
N VAL A 78 3.24 4.73 -1.63
CA VAL A 78 2.32 4.03 -2.52
C VAL A 78 1.70 2.86 -1.75
N PHE A 79 0.38 2.88 -1.64
CA PHE A 79 -0.36 1.91 -0.85
C PHE A 79 -1.28 1.12 -1.77
N SER A 80 -0.94 -0.15 -1.98
CA SER A 80 -1.75 -1.09 -2.77
C SER A 80 -2.56 -1.91 -1.78
N MET A 81 -3.87 -1.64 -1.72
CA MET A 81 -4.70 -2.08 -0.60
C MET A 81 -5.85 -2.96 -1.06
N ALA A 82 -5.95 -4.14 -0.47
CA ALA A 82 -7.15 -4.96 -0.59
C ALA A 82 -8.33 -4.20 0.04
N GLY A 83 -9.50 -4.33 -0.53
CA GLY A 83 -10.70 -3.62 -0.05
C GLY A 83 -10.83 -2.20 -0.58
N ALA A 84 -9.84 -1.66 -1.26
CA ALA A 84 -9.92 -0.33 -1.88
C ALA A 84 -10.53 -0.45 -3.27
N ASP A 85 -11.85 -0.41 -3.35
CA ASP A 85 -12.59 -0.62 -4.59
C ASP A 85 -13.39 0.59 -5.04
N TRP A 86 -13.76 1.47 -4.11
CA TRP A 86 -14.62 2.63 -4.38
C TRP A 86 -13.88 3.92 -4.12
N PRO A 87 -14.29 5.04 -4.77
CA PRO A 87 -13.63 6.34 -4.55
C PRO A 87 -13.52 6.73 -3.08
N GLU A 88 -14.54 6.49 -2.27
CA GLU A 88 -14.53 6.80 -0.84
C GLU A 88 -13.51 5.97 -0.06
N ASP A 89 -13.21 4.75 -0.52
CA ASP A 89 -12.18 3.91 0.11
C ASP A 89 -10.79 4.53 -0.11
N PHE A 90 -10.53 5.00 -1.33
CA PHE A 90 -9.26 5.64 -1.66
C PHE A 90 -9.08 6.93 -0.88
N ASP A 91 -10.13 7.74 -0.77
CA ASP A 91 -10.07 8.99 -0.02
C ASP A 91 -9.84 8.74 1.46
N PHE A 92 -10.53 7.75 2.02
CA PHE A 92 -10.38 7.38 3.42
C PHE A 92 -8.95 6.92 3.73
N LEU A 93 -8.42 6.02 2.90
CA LEU A 93 -7.08 5.47 3.09
C LEU A 93 -6.00 6.54 2.89
N ARG A 94 -6.17 7.40 1.87
CA ARG A 94 -5.23 8.49 1.64
C ARG A 94 -5.16 9.42 2.84
N ALA A 95 -6.31 9.83 3.34
CA ALA A 95 -6.38 10.72 4.51
C ALA A 95 -5.70 10.08 5.72
N ALA A 96 -5.93 8.79 5.96
CA ALA A 96 -5.33 8.08 7.07
C ALA A 96 -3.80 8.04 6.95
N MET A 97 -3.28 7.85 5.75
CA MET A 97 -1.82 7.77 5.54
C MET A 97 -1.18 9.16 5.56
N GLU A 98 -1.88 10.18 5.06
CA GLU A 98 -1.42 11.56 5.15
C GLU A 98 -1.33 12.03 6.60
N GLU A 99 -2.29 11.65 7.42
CA GLU A 99 -2.31 11.96 8.85
C GLU A 99 -1.07 11.39 9.55
N ARG A 100 -0.58 10.27 9.09
CA ARG A 100 0.59 9.59 9.65
C ARG A 100 1.90 10.05 9.02
N CYS A 101 1.85 10.95 8.06
CA CYS A 101 3.02 11.49 7.35
C CYS A 101 3.83 10.40 6.62
N PHE A 102 3.14 9.42 6.05
CA PHE A 102 3.80 8.32 5.34
C PHE A 102 4.17 8.65 3.90
N GLY A 103 4.40 9.90 3.62
CA GLY A 103 4.86 10.42 2.34
C GLY A 103 4.35 11.83 2.14
N ARG A 104 5.12 12.66 1.46
CA ARG A 104 4.65 13.99 1.06
C ARG A 104 3.55 13.88 0.03
N THR A 105 3.66 12.88 -0.84
CA THR A 105 2.62 12.50 -1.80
C THR A 105 2.20 11.07 -1.51
N ILE A 106 0.90 10.86 -1.38
CA ILE A 106 0.33 9.54 -1.07
C ILE A 106 -0.49 9.08 -2.26
N TYR A 107 -0.19 7.88 -2.74
CA TYR A 107 -0.98 7.20 -3.77
C TYR A 107 -1.61 5.96 -3.17
N VAL A 108 -2.91 5.80 -3.35
CA VAL A 108 -3.63 4.60 -2.93
C VAL A 108 -4.22 3.94 -4.16
N GLN A 109 -4.04 2.64 -4.26
CA GLN A 109 -4.57 1.88 -5.40
C GLN A 109 -5.03 0.50 -4.91
N ASN A 110 -5.75 -0.20 -5.76
CA ASN A 110 -6.18 -1.56 -5.47
C ASN A 110 -4.95 -2.48 -5.45
N ASP A 111 -4.98 -3.52 -4.62
CA ASP A 111 -3.84 -4.43 -4.46
C ASP A 111 -3.42 -5.12 -5.76
N ALA A 112 -4.37 -5.40 -6.66
CA ALA A 112 -4.05 -5.97 -7.97
C ALA A 112 -3.19 -5.02 -8.81
N MET A 113 -3.40 -3.71 -8.69
CA MET A 113 -2.60 -2.73 -9.41
C MET A 113 -1.19 -2.63 -8.84
N GLY A 114 -1.02 -2.90 -7.56
CA GLY A 114 0.31 -2.98 -6.95
C GLY A 114 1.14 -4.10 -7.54
N VAL A 115 0.53 -5.26 -7.79
CA VAL A 115 1.20 -6.38 -8.46
C VAL A 115 1.58 -5.97 -9.89
N LEU A 116 0.70 -5.28 -10.59
CA LEU A 116 0.97 -4.79 -11.94
C LEU A 116 2.18 -3.85 -11.96
N HIS A 117 2.27 -2.93 -11.02
CA HIS A 117 3.42 -2.03 -10.90
C HIS A 117 4.72 -2.81 -10.67
N ALA A 118 4.69 -3.84 -9.83
CA ALA A 118 5.87 -4.65 -9.54
C ALA A 118 6.34 -5.43 -10.76
N GLY A 119 5.41 -5.84 -11.63
CA GLY A 119 5.70 -6.67 -12.79
C GLY A 119 5.85 -5.92 -14.10
N SER A 120 5.57 -4.62 -14.14
CA SER A 120 5.56 -3.85 -15.38
C SER A 120 6.23 -2.50 -15.19
N SER A 121 7.17 -2.19 -16.09
CA SER A 121 7.91 -0.93 -16.02
C SER A 121 7.10 0.26 -16.56
N ASP A 122 6.04 0.02 -17.33
CA ASP A 122 5.25 1.08 -17.97
C ASP A 122 3.80 1.15 -17.43
N ASP A 123 3.49 0.42 -16.38
CA ASP A 123 2.17 0.39 -15.76
C ASP A 123 1.05 -0.14 -16.65
N THR A 124 1.38 -0.85 -17.71
CA THR A 124 0.38 -1.46 -18.57
C THR A 124 0.34 -2.97 -18.39
N GLY A 125 -0.77 -3.57 -18.72
CA GLY A 125 -0.93 -5.02 -18.62
C GLY A 125 -2.12 -5.41 -17.78
N VAL A 126 -2.13 -6.66 -17.36
CA VAL A 126 -3.17 -7.24 -16.51
C VAL A 126 -2.49 -8.01 -15.38
N SER A 127 -2.99 -7.82 -14.15
CA SER A 127 -2.53 -8.61 -13.02
C SER A 127 -3.69 -9.34 -12.38
N VAL A 128 -3.41 -10.53 -11.85
CA VAL A 128 -4.37 -11.32 -11.09
C VAL A 128 -3.71 -11.71 -9.79
N VAL A 129 -4.39 -11.45 -8.68
CA VAL A 129 -3.91 -11.79 -7.35
C VAL A 129 -4.82 -12.86 -6.78
N CYS A 130 -4.26 -13.99 -6.40
CA CYS A 130 -4.97 -15.09 -5.76
C CYS A 130 -4.29 -15.43 -4.44
N GLY A 131 -5.07 -15.51 -3.38
CA GLY A 131 -4.58 -15.87 -2.05
C GLY A 131 -5.77 -16.29 -1.23
N THR A 132 -6.06 -15.58 -0.13
CA THR A 132 -7.30 -15.77 0.62
C THR A 132 -8.51 -15.28 -0.16
N GLY A 133 -8.29 -14.46 -1.19
CA GLY A 133 -9.30 -13.99 -2.13
C GLY A 133 -8.69 -13.91 -3.51
N ALA A 134 -9.42 -13.33 -4.46
CA ALA A 134 -8.93 -13.11 -5.81
C ALA A 134 -9.28 -11.70 -6.25
N ALA A 135 -8.36 -11.05 -6.94
CA ALA A 135 -8.57 -9.73 -7.51
C ALA A 135 -7.90 -9.66 -8.87
N THR A 136 -8.48 -8.84 -9.76
CA THR A 136 -7.96 -8.63 -11.10
C THR A 136 -7.86 -7.15 -11.37
N GLY A 137 -6.75 -6.72 -11.94
CA GLY A 137 -6.57 -5.34 -12.32
C GLY A 137 -5.99 -5.24 -13.72
N ALA A 138 -6.34 -4.18 -14.41
CA ALA A 138 -5.84 -3.90 -15.74
C ALA A 138 -5.67 -2.39 -15.91
N ARG A 139 -4.62 -2.02 -16.63
CA ARG A 139 -4.37 -0.62 -16.98
C ARG A 139 -4.06 -0.56 -18.46
N PRO A 140 -4.87 0.15 -19.25
CA PRO A 140 -4.62 0.26 -20.69
C PRO A 140 -3.38 1.12 -20.96
N VAL A 141 -2.81 0.95 -22.13
CA VAL A 141 -1.71 1.80 -22.58
C VAL A 141 -2.28 3.19 -22.85
N PRO A 142 -1.79 4.25 -22.18
CA PRO A 142 -2.24 5.60 -22.46
C PRO A 142 -1.77 6.05 -23.84
N ALA A 143 -2.65 6.70 -24.58
CA ALA A 143 -2.33 7.17 -25.94
C ALA A 143 -1.22 8.24 -25.93
N THR A 144 -1.09 8.97 -24.85
CA THR A 144 -0.15 10.09 -24.72
C THR A 144 0.91 9.85 -23.66
N LYS A 145 1.16 8.61 -23.32
CA LYS A 145 2.17 8.30 -22.30
C LYS A 145 3.54 8.69 -22.83
N SER A 146 4.23 9.48 -22.04
CA SER A 146 5.58 9.91 -22.36
C SER A 146 6.55 9.40 -21.34
#